data_e39077fc6fd338ec715d4c650ed38d4b
#
_entry.id   e39077fc6fd338ec715d4c650ed38d4b
#
_cell.length_a   1.000
_cell.length_b   1.000
_cell.length_c   1.000
_cell.angle_alpha   90.00
_cell.angle_beta   90.00
_cell.angle_gamma   90.00
#
_symmetry.space_group_name_H-M   'P 1'
#
loop_
_entity.id
_entity.type
_entity.pdbx_description
1 polymer ?
#
loop_
_entity_poly.entity_id
_entity_poly.type
_entity_poly.pdbx_seq_one_letter_code
_entity_poly.pdbx_strand_id
1 'polypeptide(L)'
;MSALPGKTVLITGANAGIGKDVARQLALRPDMARIYLACRNKDRAATAKAELEAKTGRPIFDIIVMDVADPGSVRAGLEAINGSLDALVMNAGTVGGKTALDLTADGVTTVFATNVLGHAVLLEALLKEDRLGEVAVFAGSEAARGVPKLRMKRPSFVSTSADELATVIDGSYFAGRKTDPNLAFGQV
;
A
#
# COMPACT_ATOMS: atom_id res chain seq x y z
N MET A 1 31.07 22.09 -5.17
CA MET A 1 30.64 20.67 -5.13
C MET A 1 29.13 20.67 -5.36
N SER A 2 28.67 20.15 -6.52
CA SER A 2 27.23 19.97 -6.74
C SER A 2 26.74 18.97 -5.73
N ALA A 3 25.74 19.35 -4.91
CA ALA A 3 25.07 18.40 -4.03
C ALA A 3 24.47 17.30 -4.92
N LEU A 4 24.67 16.03 -4.56
CA LEU A 4 23.98 14.92 -5.21
C LEU A 4 22.48 15.21 -5.17
N PRO A 5 21.72 14.95 -6.24
CA PRO A 5 20.28 15.12 -6.21
C PRO A 5 19.72 14.28 -5.05
N GLY A 6 18.97 14.92 -4.17
CA GLY A 6 18.43 14.23 -2.99
C GLY A 6 17.35 13.24 -3.41
N LYS A 7 17.16 12.19 -2.61
CA LYS A 7 16.26 11.07 -2.89
C LYS A 7 14.79 11.43 -2.76
N THR A 8 13.98 10.83 -3.62
CA THR A 8 12.53 10.96 -3.67
C THR A 8 11.85 9.62 -3.41
N VAL A 9 10.87 9.61 -2.51
CA VAL A 9 10.17 8.39 -2.09
C VAL A 9 8.65 8.58 -2.15
N LEU A 10 7.93 7.55 -2.58
CA LEU A 10 6.48 7.45 -2.46
C LEU A 10 6.12 6.41 -1.40
N ILE A 11 5.22 6.76 -0.47
CA ILE A 11 4.75 5.87 0.60
C ILE A 11 3.24 5.79 0.55
N THR A 12 2.67 4.61 0.32
CA THR A 12 1.21 4.41 0.37
C THR A 12 0.75 4.22 1.81
N GLY A 13 -0.44 4.76 2.14
CA GLY A 13 -0.98 4.70 3.51
C GLY A 13 -0.18 5.52 4.52
N ALA A 14 0.45 6.61 4.08
CA ALA A 14 1.38 7.41 4.88
C ALA A 14 0.71 8.36 5.90
N ASN A 15 -0.62 8.38 6.01
CA ASN A 15 -1.34 9.28 6.93
C ASN A 15 -1.40 8.78 8.37
N ALA A 16 -1.05 7.52 8.65
CA ALA A 16 -1.13 6.93 9.99
C ALA A 16 -0.17 5.74 10.15
N GLY A 17 -0.02 5.27 11.40
CA GLY A 17 0.67 4.02 11.73
C GLY A 17 2.08 3.92 11.17
N ILE A 18 2.42 2.73 10.65
CA ILE A 18 3.76 2.39 10.15
C ILE A 18 4.16 3.33 9.00
N GLY A 19 3.29 3.54 8.00
CA GLY A 19 3.62 4.40 6.85
C GLY A 19 3.96 5.83 7.23
N LYS A 20 3.26 6.41 8.22
CA LYS A 20 3.57 7.74 8.74
C LYS A 20 4.90 7.78 9.49
N ASP A 21 5.21 6.73 10.27
CA ASP A 21 6.48 6.68 10.99
C ASP A 21 7.66 6.44 10.04
N VAL A 22 7.49 5.63 8.99
CA VAL A 22 8.47 5.49 7.90
C VAL A 22 8.75 6.85 7.24
N ALA A 23 7.71 7.62 6.91
CA ALA A 23 7.87 8.96 6.36
C ALA A 23 8.67 9.88 7.30
N ARG A 24 8.38 9.84 8.60
CA ARG A 24 9.12 10.59 9.62
C ARG A 24 10.59 10.19 9.68
N GLN A 25 10.90 8.89 9.72
CA GLN A 25 12.27 8.39 9.82
C GLN A 25 13.09 8.72 8.57
N LEU A 26 12.49 8.54 7.38
CA LEU A 26 13.15 8.91 6.13
C LEU A 26 13.40 10.41 6.04
N ALA A 27 12.49 11.25 6.53
CA ALA A 27 12.69 12.69 6.52
C ALA A 27 13.88 13.16 7.38
N LEU A 28 14.31 12.39 8.36
CA LEU A 28 15.48 12.70 9.17
C LEU A 28 16.81 12.39 8.47
N ARG A 29 16.77 11.68 7.34
CA ARG A 29 17.97 11.39 6.55
C ARG A 29 18.40 12.63 5.76
N PRO A 30 19.71 12.98 5.74
CA PRO A 30 20.20 14.18 5.07
C PRO A 30 20.09 14.10 3.53
N ASP A 31 20.08 12.88 2.98
CA ASP A 31 19.97 12.61 1.55
C ASP A 31 18.53 12.63 1.01
N MET A 32 17.51 12.77 1.87
CA MET A 32 16.12 12.83 1.45
C MET A 32 15.73 14.23 0.99
N ALA A 33 15.23 14.34 -0.24
CA ALA A 33 14.76 15.62 -0.81
C ALA A 33 13.23 15.73 -0.82
N ARG A 34 12.52 14.63 -1.04
CA ARG A 34 11.06 14.66 -1.17
C ARG A 34 10.41 13.34 -0.72
N ILE A 35 9.27 13.44 -0.05
CA ILE A 35 8.46 12.29 0.38
C ILE A 35 7.02 12.54 -0.06
N TYR A 36 6.52 11.71 -0.96
CA TYR A 36 5.13 11.69 -1.35
C TYR A 36 4.31 10.82 -0.38
N LEU A 37 3.32 11.44 0.25
CA LEU A 37 2.36 10.80 1.15
C LEU A 37 1.13 10.39 0.33
N ALA A 38 1.11 9.16 -0.19
CA ALA A 38 -0.03 8.65 -0.96
C ALA A 38 -1.13 8.14 -0.03
N CYS A 39 -2.28 8.82 -0.04
CA CYS A 39 -3.39 8.58 0.89
C CYS A 39 -4.72 8.84 0.20
N ARG A 40 -5.73 8.00 0.47
CA ARG A 40 -7.07 8.19 -0.13
C ARG A 40 -7.85 9.38 0.45
N ASN A 41 -7.60 9.76 1.69
CA ASN A 41 -8.29 10.88 2.36
C ASN A 41 -7.36 12.08 2.47
N LYS A 42 -7.68 13.15 1.74
CA LYS A 42 -6.89 14.38 1.63
C LYS A 42 -6.73 15.09 2.98
N ASP A 43 -7.78 15.13 3.80
CA ASP A 43 -7.75 15.88 5.07
C ASP A 43 -6.87 15.19 6.10
N ARG A 44 -6.97 13.84 6.17
CA ARG A 44 -6.06 13.03 7.00
C ARG A 44 -4.61 13.14 6.53
N ALA A 45 -4.38 13.20 5.23
CA ALA A 45 -3.05 13.39 4.68
C ALA A 45 -2.49 14.78 5.03
N ALA A 46 -3.32 15.84 4.95
CA ALA A 46 -2.94 17.19 5.34
C ALA A 46 -2.56 17.28 6.82
N THR A 47 -3.37 16.67 7.71
CA THR A 47 -3.05 16.58 9.13
C THR A 47 -1.72 15.84 9.36
N ALA A 48 -1.53 14.70 8.72
CA ALA A 48 -0.29 13.93 8.85
C ALA A 48 0.93 14.71 8.36
N LYS A 49 0.81 15.41 7.22
CA LYS A 49 1.86 16.29 6.68
C LYS A 49 2.25 17.35 7.69
N ALA A 50 1.29 18.11 8.23
CA ALA A 50 1.56 19.17 9.22
C ALA A 50 2.29 18.63 10.46
N GLU A 51 1.85 17.45 10.98
CA GLU A 51 2.50 16.83 12.12
C GLU A 51 3.93 16.33 11.79
N LEU A 52 4.16 15.83 10.57
CA LEU A 52 5.48 15.39 10.12
C LEU A 52 6.42 16.57 9.98
N GLU A 53 5.98 17.66 9.36
CA GLU A 53 6.76 18.90 9.21
C GLU A 53 7.12 19.49 10.58
N ALA A 54 6.16 19.54 11.51
CA ALA A 54 6.42 20.03 12.88
C ALA A 54 7.44 19.16 13.63
N LYS A 55 7.38 17.81 13.46
CA LYS A 55 8.28 16.88 14.16
C LYS A 55 9.67 16.81 13.57
N THR A 56 9.81 17.01 12.25
CA THR A 56 11.10 16.85 11.55
C THR A 56 11.78 18.18 11.26
N GLY A 57 11.05 19.29 11.30
CA GLY A 57 11.53 20.60 10.89
C GLY A 57 11.77 20.71 9.37
N ARG A 58 11.25 19.77 8.56
CA ARG A 58 11.54 19.69 7.13
C ARG A 58 10.26 19.74 6.28
N PRO A 59 10.12 20.74 5.38
CA PRO A 59 8.96 20.88 4.49
C PRO A 59 9.16 20.10 3.18
N ILE A 60 9.41 18.78 3.27
CA ILE A 60 9.72 17.92 2.14
C ILE A 60 8.59 16.91 1.81
N PHE A 61 7.40 17.14 2.37
CA PHE A 61 6.27 16.22 2.20
C PHE A 61 5.26 16.80 1.21
N ASP A 62 4.90 16.00 0.21
CA ASP A 62 3.84 16.30 -0.73
C ASP A 62 2.72 15.25 -0.63
N ILE A 63 1.47 15.68 -0.80
CA ILE A 63 0.31 14.80 -0.72
C ILE A 63 -0.07 14.34 -2.12
N ILE A 64 -0.20 13.02 -2.29
CA ILE A 64 -0.82 12.39 -3.45
C ILE A 64 -2.14 11.77 -3.00
N VAL A 65 -3.25 12.26 -3.54
CA VAL A 65 -4.56 11.63 -3.30
C VAL A 65 -4.63 10.37 -4.15
N MET A 66 -4.64 9.22 -3.49
CA MET A 66 -4.60 7.91 -4.13
C MET A 66 -5.33 6.88 -3.28
N ASP A 67 -6.37 6.26 -3.83
CA ASP A 67 -6.96 5.06 -3.25
C ASP A 67 -6.36 3.83 -3.96
N VAL A 68 -5.58 3.06 -3.23
CA VAL A 68 -4.93 1.86 -3.79
C VAL A 68 -5.94 0.75 -4.11
N ALA A 69 -7.18 0.81 -3.60
CA ALA A 69 -8.22 -0.13 -3.98
C ALA A 69 -8.83 0.17 -5.36
N ASP A 70 -8.51 1.30 -5.97
CA ASP A 70 -9.00 1.76 -7.27
C ASP A 70 -7.81 1.96 -8.24
N PRO A 71 -7.63 1.07 -9.23
CA PRO A 71 -6.58 1.19 -10.24
C PRO A 71 -6.62 2.51 -11.02
N GLY A 72 -7.80 3.10 -11.22
CA GLY A 72 -7.96 4.42 -11.85
C GLY A 72 -7.37 5.53 -10.99
N SER A 73 -7.66 5.51 -9.68
CA SER A 73 -7.08 6.43 -8.70
C SER A 73 -5.56 6.29 -8.60
N VAL A 74 -5.04 5.06 -8.70
CA VAL A 74 -3.59 4.81 -8.69
C VAL A 74 -2.92 5.49 -9.90
N ARG A 75 -3.47 5.32 -11.11
CA ARG A 75 -2.94 5.95 -12.32
C ARG A 75 -2.99 7.48 -12.24
N ALA A 76 -4.13 8.03 -11.85
CA ALA A 76 -4.28 9.48 -11.66
C ALA A 76 -3.30 10.04 -10.61
N GLY A 77 -3.07 9.32 -9.53
CA GLY A 77 -2.08 9.70 -8.51
C GLY A 77 -0.66 9.70 -9.05
N LEU A 78 -0.32 8.76 -9.94
CA LEU A 78 1.00 8.72 -10.59
C LEU A 78 1.24 9.90 -11.55
N GLU A 79 0.21 10.36 -12.25
CA GLU A 79 0.29 11.55 -13.12
C GLU A 79 0.62 12.83 -12.34
N ALA A 80 0.23 12.89 -11.06
CA ALA A 80 0.55 14.02 -10.19
C ALA A 80 2.01 14.02 -9.69
N ILE A 81 2.77 12.96 -9.93
CA ILE A 81 4.18 12.83 -9.54
C ILE A 81 5.07 13.24 -10.69
N ASN A 82 5.85 14.28 -10.51
CA ASN A 82 6.83 14.73 -11.50
C ASN A 82 8.15 13.97 -11.35
N GLY A 83 8.63 13.39 -12.46
CA GLY A 83 9.92 12.70 -12.51
C GLY A 83 9.89 11.28 -11.97
N SER A 84 11.06 10.75 -11.63
CA SER A 84 11.25 9.40 -11.11
C SER A 84 11.29 9.38 -9.58
N LEU A 85 11.06 8.20 -9.03
CA LEU A 85 11.18 7.88 -7.61
C LEU A 85 12.45 7.05 -7.39
N ASP A 86 13.21 7.33 -6.35
CA ASP A 86 14.30 6.45 -5.94
C ASP A 86 13.76 5.22 -5.20
N ALA A 87 12.66 5.40 -4.44
CA ALA A 87 12.06 4.32 -3.68
C ALA A 87 10.53 4.36 -3.67
N LEU A 88 9.93 3.17 -3.62
CA LEU A 88 8.50 2.96 -3.42
C LEU A 88 8.27 2.13 -2.15
N VAL A 89 7.44 2.63 -1.22
CA VAL A 89 7.02 1.89 -0.03
C VAL A 89 5.52 1.58 -0.14
N MET A 90 5.21 0.35 -0.47
CA MET A 90 3.86 -0.20 -0.59
C MET A 90 3.40 -0.69 0.79
N ASN A 91 2.85 0.24 1.58
CA ASN A 91 2.48 0.01 2.98
C ASN A 91 0.97 0.05 3.23
N ALA A 92 0.19 0.72 2.37
CA ALA A 92 -1.26 0.74 2.54
C ALA A 92 -1.83 -0.68 2.61
N GLY A 93 -2.73 -0.91 3.56
CA GLY A 93 -3.33 -2.22 3.73
C GLY A 93 -4.54 -2.17 4.67
N THR A 94 -5.35 -3.21 4.59
CA THR A 94 -6.49 -3.44 5.47
C THR A 94 -6.46 -4.87 6.00
N VAL A 95 -6.87 -5.04 7.25
CA VAL A 95 -6.93 -6.36 7.89
C VAL A 95 -8.31 -7.02 7.75
N GLY A 96 -9.20 -6.42 6.98
CA GLY A 96 -10.55 -6.89 6.85
C GLY A 96 -11.58 -5.90 7.43
N GLY A 97 -12.64 -6.40 8.01
CA GLY A 97 -13.79 -5.63 8.48
C GLY A 97 -15.05 -5.97 7.70
N LYS A 98 -16.15 -5.24 7.95
CA LYS A 98 -17.45 -5.56 7.36
C LYS A 98 -17.48 -5.53 5.83
N THR A 99 -16.65 -4.70 5.22
CA THR A 99 -16.58 -4.47 3.77
C THR A 99 -15.40 -5.16 3.09
N ALA A 100 -14.64 -6.00 3.80
CA ALA A 100 -13.43 -6.61 3.26
C ALA A 100 -13.68 -7.47 2.02
N LEU A 101 -14.82 -8.16 2.01
CA LEU A 101 -15.25 -9.05 0.93
C LEU A 101 -16.21 -8.39 -0.06
N ASP A 102 -16.55 -7.11 0.13
CA ASP A 102 -17.32 -6.37 -0.88
C ASP A 102 -16.49 -6.26 -2.15
N LEU A 103 -17.15 -6.40 -3.29
CA LEU A 103 -16.48 -6.31 -4.57
C LEU A 103 -16.26 -4.85 -4.97
N THR A 104 -15.09 -4.58 -5.54
CA THR A 104 -14.79 -3.32 -6.23
C THR A 104 -15.47 -3.29 -7.61
N ALA A 105 -15.39 -2.17 -8.31
CA ALA A 105 -15.86 -2.05 -9.69
C ALA A 105 -15.15 -3.02 -10.65
N ASP A 106 -13.92 -3.44 -10.31
CA ASP A 106 -13.14 -4.42 -11.07
C ASP A 106 -13.51 -5.88 -10.76
N GLY A 107 -14.54 -6.12 -9.91
CA GLY A 107 -15.01 -7.46 -9.58
C GLY A 107 -14.11 -8.25 -8.62
N VAL A 108 -13.23 -7.58 -7.90
CA VAL A 108 -12.34 -8.20 -6.92
C VAL A 108 -12.69 -7.74 -5.50
N THR A 109 -12.37 -8.56 -4.49
CA THR A 109 -12.62 -8.17 -3.09
C THR A 109 -11.83 -6.93 -2.68
N THR A 110 -12.42 -6.06 -1.86
CA THR A 110 -11.77 -4.83 -1.38
C THR A 110 -10.46 -5.12 -0.65
N VAL A 111 -10.38 -6.24 0.09
CA VAL A 111 -9.13 -6.63 0.76
C VAL A 111 -8.04 -6.98 -0.24
N PHE A 112 -8.36 -7.72 -1.30
CA PHE A 112 -7.40 -8.03 -2.35
C PHE A 112 -7.00 -6.78 -3.15
N ALA A 113 -7.98 -5.96 -3.54
CA ALA A 113 -7.73 -4.70 -4.25
C ALA A 113 -6.77 -3.81 -3.47
N THR A 114 -7.01 -3.61 -2.16
CA THR A 114 -6.19 -2.74 -1.32
C THR A 114 -4.80 -3.31 -1.06
N ASN A 115 -4.71 -4.60 -0.72
CA ASN A 115 -3.45 -5.16 -0.22
C ASN A 115 -2.52 -5.61 -1.36
N VAL A 116 -3.07 -5.98 -2.52
CA VAL A 116 -2.29 -6.59 -3.61
C VAL A 116 -2.45 -5.85 -4.93
N LEU A 117 -3.67 -5.81 -5.49
CA LEU A 117 -3.89 -5.37 -6.86
C LEU A 117 -3.42 -3.92 -7.11
N GLY A 118 -3.81 -2.99 -6.24
CA GLY A 118 -3.43 -1.59 -6.42
C GLY A 118 -1.93 -1.36 -6.33
N HIS A 119 -1.25 -2.10 -5.46
CA HIS A 119 0.21 -2.05 -5.38
C HIS A 119 0.89 -2.67 -6.60
N ALA A 120 0.33 -3.76 -7.15
CA ALA A 120 0.82 -4.36 -8.39
C ALA A 120 0.68 -3.38 -9.56
N VAL A 121 -0.48 -2.72 -9.69
CA VAL A 121 -0.72 -1.69 -10.73
C VAL A 121 0.25 -0.51 -10.57
N LEU A 122 0.46 -0.04 -9.33
CA LEU A 122 1.38 1.05 -9.03
C LEU A 122 2.82 0.72 -9.42
N LEU A 123 3.31 -0.46 -9.00
CA LEU A 123 4.66 -0.91 -9.29
C LEU A 123 4.84 -1.15 -10.79
N GLU A 124 3.90 -1.83 -11.44
CA GLU A 124 3.95 -2.11 -12.88
C GLU A 124 4.03 -0.82 -13.71
N ALA A 125 3.20 0.19 -13.37
CA ALA A 125 3.21 1.45 -14.07
C ALA A 125 4.55 2.18 -13.94
N LEU A 126 5.11 2.25 -12.73
CA LEU A 126 6.42 2.87 -12.49
C LEU A 126 7.56 2.15 -13.23
N LEU A 127 7.52 0.82 -13.29
CA LEU A 127 8.53 0.02 -14.01
C LEU A 127 8.41 0.18 -15.53
N LYS A 128 7.18 0.18 -16.08
CA LYS A 128 6.95 0.39 -17.51
C LYS A 128 7.42 1.76 -18.01
N GLU A 129 7.31 2.77 -17.16
CA GLU A 129 7.71 4.16 -17.47
C GLU A 129 9.16 4.47 -17.09
N ASP A 130 9.92 3.49 -16.60
CA ASP A 130 11.30 3.66 -16.10
C ASP A 130 11.40 4.77 -15.02
N ARG A 131 10.42 4.82 -14.13
CA ARG A 131 10.29 5.85 -13.09
C ARG A 131 10.61 5.35 -11.68
N LEU A 132 11.17 4.17 -11.52
CA LEU A 132 11.61 3.63 -10.23
C LEU A 132 13.09 3.27 -10.30
N GLY A 133 13.92 4.03 -9.57
CA GLY A 133 15.38 3.96 -9.69
C GLY A 133 16.07 2.89 -8.86
N GLU A 134 15.69 2.70 -7.57
CA GLU A 134 16.52 1.88 -6.67
C GLU A 134 15.77 0.70 -6.04
N VAL A 135 14.62 0.94 -5.37
CA VAL A 135 13.99 -0.10 -4.55
C VAL A 135 12.48 0.05 -4.44
N ALA A 136 11.79 -1.09 -4.46
CA ALA A 136 10.40 -1.23 -4.03
C ALA A 136 10.34 -2.12 -2.78
N VAL A 137 9.65 -1.63 -1.75
CA VAL A 137 9.43 -2.36 -0.50
C VAL A 137 7.94 -2.64 -0.34
N PHE A 138 7.58 -3.89 -0.13
CA PHE A 138 6.21 -4.31 0.13
C PHE A 138 6.04 -4.72 1.60
N ALA A 139 5.09 -4.09 2.29
CA ALA A 139 4.75 -4.42 3.67
C ALA A 139 3.86 -5.67 3.72
N GLY A 140 4.46 -6.81 3.91
CA GLY A 140 3.76 -8.08 4.14
C GLY A 140 3.36 -8.29 5.60
N SER A 141 2.68 -9.42 5.86
CA SER A 141 2.26 -9.79 7.21
C SER A 141 2.63 -11.24 7.54
N GLU A 142 3.01 -11.50 8.79
CA GLU A 142 3.18 -12.86 9.31
C GLU A 142 1.87 -13.66 9.32
N ALA A 143 0.72 -13.00 9.22
CA ALA A 143 -0.59 -13.65 9.10
C ALA A 143 -0.62 -14.69 7.98
N ALA A 144 0.08 -14.45 6.87
CA ALA A 144 0.22 -15.38 5.76
C ALA A 144 0.89 -16.71 6.13
N ARG A 145 1.68 -16.72 7.21
CA ARG A 145 2.33 -17.94 7.75
C ARG A 145 1.57 -18.56 8.91
N GLY A 146 0.54 -17.87 9.39
CA GLY A 146 -0.13 -18.16 10.65
C GLY A 146 0.64 -17.60 11.85
N VAL A 147 -0.11 -17.21 12.88
CA VAL A 147 0.46 -16.68 14.13
C VAL A 147 -0.08 -17.50 15.30
N PRO A 148 0.61 -18.56 15.72
CA PRO A 148 0.12 -19.50 16.76
C PRO A 148 -0.27 -18.81 18.07
N LYS A 149 0.47 -17.78 18.49
CA LYS A 149 0.17 -16.99 19.70
C LYS A 149 -1.18 -16.28 19.63
N LEU A 150 -1.65 -15.95 18.41
CA LEU A 150 -2.95 -15.32 18.16
C LEU A 150 -4.00 -16.34 17.70
N ARG A 151 -3.69 -17.64 17.77
CA ARG A 151 -4.53 -18.74 17.26
C ARG A 151 -4.88 -18.60 15.77
N MET A 152 -4.10 -17.83 15.02
CA MET A 152 -4.25 -17.72 13.57
C MET A 152 -3.53 -18.90 12.90
N LYS A 153 -4.31 -19.72 12.22
CA LYS A 153 -3.77 -20.85 11.43
C LYS A 153 -3.23 -20.31 10.10
N ARG A 154 -2.19 -20.96 9.59
CA ARG A 154 -1.75 -20.71 8.22
C ARG A 154 -2.90 -21.00 7.26
N PRO A 155 -3.24 -20.10 6.34
CA PRO A 155 -4.18 -20.38 5.27
C PRO A 155 -3.68 -21.57 4.44
N SER A 156 -4.59 -22.45 4.04
CA SER A 156 -4.27 -23.58 3.18
C SER A 156 -5.24 -23.60 2.02
N PHE A 157 -4.69 -23.64 0.82
CA PHE A 157 -5.44 -23.89 -0.40
C PHE A 157 -5.46 -25.39 -0.69
N VAL A 158 -6.50 -25.85 -1.35
CA VAL A 158 -6.61 -27.25 -1.81
C VAL A 158 -5.62 -27.46 -2.96
N SER A 159 -5.46 -26.45 -3.78
CA SER A 159 -4.49 -26.42 -4.88
C SER A 159 -3.86 -25.03 -4.99
N THR A 160 -2.94 -24.87 -5.94
CA THR A 160 -2.38 -23.57 -6.36
C THR A 160 -2.75 -23.25 -7.79
N SER A 161 -3.88 -23.78 -8.26
CA SER A 161 -4.36 -23.52 -9.62
C SER A 161 -4.82 -22.05 -9.75
N ALA A 162 -4.72 -21.52 -10.97
CA ALA A 162 -5.23 -20.18 -11.25
C ALA A 162 -6.72 -20.05 -10.96
N ASP A 163 -7.51 -21.12 -11.21
CA ASP A 163 -8.95 -21.13 -10.96
C ASP A 163 -9.28 -21.01 -9.47
N GLU A 164 -8.56 -21.74 -8.59
CA GLU A 164 -8.76 -21.62 -7.14
C GLU A 164 -8.35 -20.23 -6.64
N LEU A 165 -7.24 -19.70 -7.10
CA LEU A 165 -6.81 -18.35 -6.74
C LEU A 165 -7.81 -17.29 -7.22
N ALA A 166 -8.40 -17.46 -8.41
CA ALA A 166 -9.45 -16.56 -8.91
C ALA A 166 -10.66 -16.52 -7.95
N THR A 167 -11.05 -17.65 -7.33
CA THR A 167 -12.15 -17.67 -6.36
C THR A 167 -11.86 -16.90 -5.06
N VAL A 168 -10.61 -16.79 -4.67
CA VAL A 168 -10.20 -15.95 -3.54
C VAL A 168 -10.26 -14.47 -3.91
N ILE A 169 -9.85 -14.15 -5.11
CA ILE A 169 -9.82 -12.77 -5.64
C ILE A 169 -11.24 -12.21 -5.75
N ASP A 170 -12.17 -12.96 -6.33
CA ASP A 170 -13.57 -12.56 -6.51
C ASP A 170 -14.46 -12.81 -5.27
N GLY A 171 -13.92 -13.45 -4.24
CA GLY A 171 -14.60 -13.71 -2.98
C GLY A 171 -15.51 -14.95 -2.98
N SER A 172 -15.70 -15.64 -4.09
CA SER A 172 -16.56 -16.83 -4.16
C SER A 172 -16.06 -18.00 -3.29
N TYR A 173 -14.75 -18.07 -3.05
CA TYR A 173 -14.14 -18.99 -2.08
C TYR A 173 -14.76 -18.88 -0.69
N PHE A 174 -15.22 -17.71 -0.28
CA PHE A 174 -15.77 -17.44 1.04
C PHE A 174 -17.28 -17.68 1.11
N ALA A 175 -17.96 -17.89 -0.01
CA ALA A 175 -19.40 -18.08 -0.08
C ALA A 175 -19.83 -19.31 0.73
N GLY A 176 -20.79 -19.11 1.66
CA GLY A 176 -21.31 -20.19 2.53
C GLY A 176 -20.36 -20.69 3.62
N ARG A 177 -19.15 -20.17 3.70
CA ARG A 177 -18.22 -20.47 4.81
C ARG A 177 -18.45 -19.45 5.93
N LYS A 178 -18.37 -19.89 7.21
CA LYS A 178 -18.24 -18.95 8.33
C LYS A 178 -16.85 -18.30 8.22
N THR A 179 -16.78 -17.20 7.51
CA THR A 179 -15.54 -16.46 7.35
C THR A 179 -15.24 -15.69 8.62
N ASP A 180 -14.17 -16.08 9.28
CA ASP A 180 -13.46 -15.14 10.14
C ASP A 180 -12.87 -14.05 9.23
N PRO A 181 -13.21 -12.77 9.41
CA PRO A 181 -12.61 -11.67 8.63
C PRO A 181 -11.08 -11.68 8.67
N ASN A 182 -10.50 -12.20 9.75
CA ASN A 182 -9.06 -12.39 9.86
C ASN A 182 -8.51 -13.49 8.94
N LEU A 183 -9.34 -14.45 8.54
CA LEU A 183 -8.94 -15.50 7.61
C LEU A 183 -8.80 -14.95 6.18
N ALA A 184 -9.70 -14.07 5.77
CA ALA A 184 -9.65 -13.41 4.47
C ALA A 184 -8.35 -12.61 4.31
N PHE A 185 -7.95 -11.86 5.36
CA PHE A 185 -6.68 -11.14 5.38
C PHE A 185 -5.46 -12.05 5.23
N GLY A 186 -5.46 -13.21 5.88
CA GLY A 186 -4.35 -14.16 5.81
C GLY A 186 -4.21 -14.90 4.47
N GLN A 187 -5.23 -14.81 3.59
CA GLN A 187 -5.25 -15.46 2.28
C GLN A 187 -4.91 -14.51 1.13
N VAL A 188 -4.87 -13.20 1.38
CA VAL A 188 -4.43 -12.14 0.50
C VAL A 188 -3.06 -11.65 0.92
#